data_173f56357a1ca7c0bd823324c8418a3d
#
_entry.id   173f56357a1ca7c0bd823324c8418a3d
#
_cell.length_a   1.000
_cell.length_b   1.000
_cell.length_c   1.000
_cell.angle_alpha   90.00
_cell.angle_beta   90.00
_cell.angle_gamma   90.00
#
_symmetry.space_group_name_H-M   'P 1'
#
loop_
_entity.id
_entity.type
_entity.pdbx_description
1 polymer ?
#
loop_
_entity_poly.entity_id
_entity_poly.type
_entity_poly.pdbx_seq_one_letter_code
_entity_poly.pdbx_strand_id
1 'polypeptide(L)' 'EAESLSDRIGIMVKGNLVAEGTADELKNSVNATSFEDAFVKIAEEVK' A
#
# COMPACT_ATOMS: atom_id res chain seq x y z
N GLU A 1 0.11 22.68 9.98
CA GLU A 1 0.29 22.36 9.99
C GLU A 1 0.85 21.51 9.63
N ALA A 2 1.27 21.12 9.35
CA ALA A 2 1.89 20.37 9.00
C ALA A 2 1.65 19.28 8.78
N GLU A 3 1.49 18.91 8.50
CA GLU A 3 1.41 18.07 8.28
C GLU A 3 1.62 17.41 7.56
N SER A 4 1.77 17.10 7.29
CA SER A 4 1.68 16.33 6.77
C SER A 4 2.10 16.04 5.73
N LEU A 5 2.87 15.63 5.41
CA LEU A 5 3.40 15.31 4.43
C LEU A 5 3.38 14.01 4.17
N SER A 6 2.46 13.24 4.19
CA SER A 6 2.48 11.93 3.87
C SER A 6 2.49 11.71 2.49
N ASP A 7 3.35 11.04 1.91
CA ASP A 7 3.34 10.65 0.54
C ASP A 7 2.37 9.54 0.35
N ARG A 8 1.54 9.64 -0.62
CA ARG A 8 0.59 8.58 -0.92
C ARG A 8 1.18 7.65 -1.95
N ILE A 9 0.93 6.37 -1.76
CA ILE A 9 1.47 5.34 -2.61
C ILE A 9 0.32 4.61 -3.28
N GLY A 10 0.42 4.41 -4.57
CA GLY A 10 -0.60 3.66 -5.29
C GLY A 10 0.01 2.38 -5.82
N ILE A 11 -0.65 1.27 -5.57
CA ILE A 11 -0.18 -0.02 -6.05
C ILE A 11 -1.06 -0.43 -7.21
N MET A 12 -0.44 -0.64 -8.36
CA MET A 12 -1.18 -1.01 -9.55
C MET A 12 -0.79 -2.40 -9.99
N VAL A 13 -1.79 -3.18 -10.37
CA VAL A 13 -1.55 -4.52 -10.86
C VAL A 13 -2.34 -4.66 -12.15
N LYS A 14 -1.66 -5.03 -13.22
CA LYS A 14 -2.28 -5.21 -14.53
C LYS A 14 -3.04 -3.98 -14.97
N GLY A 15 -2.51 -2.81 -14.65
CA GLY A 15 -3.11 -1.57 -15.09
C GLY A 15 -4.24 -1.06 -14.22
N ASN A 16 -4.53 -1.76 -13.14
CA ASN A 16 -5.61 -1.35 -12.24
C ASN A 16 -5.05 -0.95 -10.89
N LEU A 17 -5.61 0.11 -10.33
CA LEU A 17 -5.21 0.54 -9.01
C LEU A 17 -5.88 -0.35 -7.98
N VAL A 18 -5.10 -1.10 -7.24
CA VAL A 18 -5.66 -2.05 -6.28
C VAL A 18 -5.52 -1.58 -4.84
N ALA A 19 -4.64 -0.64 -4.56
CA ALA A 19 -4.48 -0.13 -3.21
C ALA A 19 -3.88 1.25 -3.27
N GLU A 20 -4.25 2.09 -2.33
CA GLU A 20 -3.75 3.44 -2.29
C GLU A 20 -3.76 3.95 -0.86
N GLY A 21 -2.73 4.68 -0.47
CA GLY A 21 -2.64 5.23 0.86
C GLY A 21 -1.20 5.40 1.24
N THR A 22 -0.96 5.74 2.51
CA THR A 22 0.40 5.86 2.97
C THR A 22 0.98 4.48 3.24
N ALA A 23 2.30 4.41 3.38
CA ALA A 23 2.94 3.14 3.64
C ALA A 23 2.36 2.49 4.89
N ASP A 24 2.13 3.29 5.93
CA ASP A 24 1.57 2.73 7.15
C ASP A 24 0.17 2.18 6.92
N GLU A 25 -0.62 2.91 6.16
CA GLU A 25 -1.97 2.46 5.88
C GLU A 25 -1.98 1.16 5.11
N LEU A 26 -1.08 1.05 4.14
CA LEU A 26 -1.04 -0.17 3.36
C LEU A 26 -0.57 -1.35 4.19
N LYS A 27 0.40 -1.12 5.07
CA LYS A 27 0.87 -2.19 5.93
C LYS A 27 -0.23 -2.66 6.87
N ASN A 28 -0.97 -1.72 7.43
CA ASN A 28 -2.04 -2.08 8.35
C ASN A 28 -3.16 -2.81 7.66
N SER A 29 -3.40 -2.46 6.42
CA SER A 29 -4.48 -3.04 5.67
C SER A 29 -4.30 -4.55 5.51
N VAL A 30 -3.06 -5.02 5.43
CA VAL A 30 -2.80 -6.43 5.23
C VAL A 30 -2.00 -7.03 6.38
N ASN A 31 -1.88 -6.28 7.49
CA ASN A 31 -1.15 -6.77 8.65
C ASN A 31 0.28 -7.14 8.29
N ALA A 32 0.91 -6.33 7.49
CA ALA A 32 2.28 -6.60 7.07
C ALA A 32 3.25 -5.95 8.04
N THR A 33 4.44 -6.51 8.13
CA THR A 33 5.46 -5.96 9.01
C THR A 33 6.29 -4.92 8.31
N SER A 34 6.31 -4.93 6.97
CA SER A 34 7.07 -3.93 6.23
C SER A 34 6.32 -3.59 4.97
N PHE A 35 6.75 -2.51 4.32
CA PHE A 35 6.06 -2.11 3.10
C PHE A 35 6.26 -3.14 2.00
N GLU A 36 7.44 -3.71 1.93
CA GLU A 36 7.67 -4.75 0.94
C GLU A 36 6.72 -5.91 1.14
N ASP A 37 6.54 -6.30 2.39
CA ASP A 37 5.62 -7.39 2.70
C ASP A 37 4.21 -7.00 2.32
N ALA A 38 3.82 -5.76 2.58
CA ALA A 38 2.50 -5.30 2.22
C ALA A 38 2.30 -5.37 0.71
N PHE A 39 3.30 -4.95 -0.04
CA PHE A 39 3.19 -4.95 -1.49
C PHE A 39 3.00 -6.37 -2.01
N VAL A 40 3.76 -7.31 -1.48
CA VAL A 40 3.63 -8.68 -1.93
C VAL A 40 2.26 -9.24 -1.59
N LYS A 41 1.77 -8.95 -0.40
CA LYS A 41 0.47 -9.47 0.00
C LYS A 41 -0.65 -8.90 -0.84
N ILE A 42 -0.58 -7.61 -1.13
CA ILE A 42 -1.60 -6.99 -1.95
C ILE A 42 -1.56 -7.55 -3.36
N ALA A 43 -0.37 -7.69 -3.91
CA ALA A 43 -0.25 -8.19 -5.26
C ALA A 43 -0.73 -9.64 -5.35
N GLU A 44 -0.52 -10.42 -4.32
CA GLU A 44 -0.96 -11.79 -4.36
C GLU A 44 -2.46 -11.91 -4.23
N GLU A 45 -3.07 -10.99 -3.52
CA GLU A 45 -4.50 -11.06 -3.36
C GLU A 45 -5.23 -10.76 -4.65
N VAL A 46 -4.60 -10.09 -5.55
CA VAL A 46 -5.24 -9.66 -6.77
C VAL A 46 -4.99 -10.62 -7.91
N LYS A 47 -4.36 -11.72 -7.70
CA LYS A 47 -4.04 -12.62 -8.77
C LYS A 47 -5.20 -13.13 -9.58
#